data_ef0abbca32b5530cbf05ced9ad819e51
#
_entry.id   ef0abbca32b5530cbf05ced9ad819e51
#
_cell.length_a   1.000
_cell.length_b   1.000
_cell.length_c   1.000
_cell.angle_alpha   90.00
_cell.angle_beta   90.00
_cell.angle_gamma   90.00
#
_symmetry.space_group_name_H-M   'P 1'
#
loop_
_entity.id
_entity.type
_entity.pdbx_description
1 polymer ?
#
loop_
_entity_poly.entity_id
_entity_poly.type
_entity_poly.pdbx_seq_one_letter_code
_entity_poly.pdbx_strand_id
1 'polypeptide(L)'
;AQNFAKEYGVSLLLKGAPSLLVMPSGEVTINSTGYAGMATAGSGDVLSGVIASLWSQWMDDPEVLNFAMYIHGRAAEISRPQKGVLGLIASDIVEALPEALKEYGGLPT
;
A
#
# COMPACT_ATOMS: atom_id res chain seq x y z
N ALA A 1 -1.28 -18.86 -3.61
CA ALA A 1 -0.44 -17.64 -3.67
C ALA A 1 0.98 -17.92 -3.16
N GLN A 2 1.13 -18.58 -2.01
CA GLN A 2 2.46 -18.89 -1.46
C GLN A 2 3.26 -19.80 -2.39
N ASN A 3 2.62 -20.84 -2.95
CA ASN A 3 3.29 -21.75 -3.88
C ASN A 3 3.76 -21.03 -5.14
N PHE A 4 2.92 -20.13 -5.67
CA PHE A 4 3.28 -19.34 -6.83
C PHE A 4 4.47 -18.41 -6.54
N ALA A 5 4.43 -17.72 -5.40
CA ALA A 5 5.50 -16.81 -5.01
C ALA A 5 6.83 -17.54 -4.87
N LYS A 6 6.83 -18.71 -4.23
CA LYS A 6 8.04 -19.53 -4.07
C LYS A 6 8.55 -20.06 -5.40
N GLU A 7 7.66 -20.58 -6.23
CA GLU A 7 8.05 -21.22 -7.49
C GLU A 7 8.69 -20.22 -8.45
N TYR A 8 8.13 -19.01 -8.55
CA TYR A 8 8.59 -18.01 -9.50
C TYR A 8 9.52 -16.95 -8.89
N GLY A 9 9.80 -17.04 -7.59
CA GLY A 9 10.69 -16.09 -6.93
C GLY A 9 10.18 -14.66 -6.95
N VAL A 10 8.86 -14.48 -6.83
CA VAL A 10 8.23 -13.16 -6.91
C VAL A 10 7.46 -12.83 -5.65
N SER A 11 7.29 -11.53 -5.41
CA SER A 11 6.39 -11.04 -4.37
C SER A 11 5.02 -10.80 -4.98
N LEU A 12 3.97 -11.23 -4.30
CA LEU A 12 2.60 -11.05 -4.74
C LEU A 12 1.86 -10.15 -3.78
N LEU A 13 1.26 -9.10 -4.32
CA LEU A 13 0.38 -8.23 -3.56
C LEU A 13 -1.06 -8.54 -3.94
N LEU A 14 -1.79 -9.14 -3.01
CA LEU A 14 -3.20 -9.50 -3.21
C LEU A 14 -4.07 -8.41 -2.60
N LYS A 15 -4.71 -7.64 -3.47
CA LYS A 15 -5.57 -6.55 -3.04
C LYS A 15 -6.88 -7.07 -2.47
N GLY A 16 -7.34 -6.43 -1.41
CA GLY A 16 -8.57 -6.80 -0.75
C GLY A 16 -8.70 -6.03 0.55
N ALA A 17 -9.62 -6.46 1.41
CA ALA A 17 -9.79 -5.89 2.74
C ALA A 17 -9.77 -7.03 3.75
N PRO A 18 -8.58 -7.38 4.31
CA PRO A 18 -7.29 -6.72 4.16
C PRO A 18 -6.52 -7.11 2.88
N SER A 19 -5.53 -6.28 2.52
CA SER A 19 -4.56 -6.64 1.49
C SER A 19 -3.46 -7.53 2.07
N LEU A 20 -2.94 -8.44 1.25
CA LEU A 20 -1.90 -9.38 1.66
C LEU A 20 -0.67 -9.21 0.79
N LEU A 21 0.51 -9.25 1.42
CA LEU A 21 1.77 -9.33 0.71
C LEU A 21 2.36 -10.72 0.94
N VAL A 22 2.59 -11.45 -0.15
CA VAL A 22 3.20 -12.79 -0.12
C VAL A 22 4.59 -12.71 -0.71
N MET A 23 5.60 -13.06 0.08
CA MET A 23 7.00 -12.99 -0.31
C MET A 23 7.46 -14.31 -0.96
N PRO A 24 8.55 -14.28 -1.75
CA PRO A 24 9.11 -15.52 -2.32
C PRO A 24 9.49 -16.55 -1.27
N SER A 25 9.81 -16.14 -0.04
CA SER A 25 10.08 -17.04 1.07
C SER A 25 8.84 -17.79 1.56
N GLY A 26 7.65 -17.37 1.14
CA GLY A 26 6.38 -17.86 1.63
C GLY A 26 5.82 -17.08 2.80
N GLU A 27 6.57 -16.10 3.31
CA GLU A 27 6.09 -15.22 4.37
C GLU A 27 4.91 -14.38 3.88
N VAL A 28 3.88 -14.25 4.73
CA VAL A 28 2.68 -13.46 4.41
C VAL A 28 2.55 -12.32 5.42
N THR A 29 2.38 -11.12 4.89
CA THR A 29 2.10 -9.93 5.70
C THR A 29 0.69 -9.45 5.41
N ILE A 30 -0.05 -9.16 6.48
CA ILE A 30 -1.42 -8.63 6.38
C ILE A 30 -1.37 -7.13 6.62
N ASN A 31 -1.86 -6.36 5.65
CA ASN A 31 -1.94 -4.91 5.81
C ASN A 31 -3.20 -4.54 6.60
N SER A 32 -3.01 -3.90 7.75
CA SER A 32 -4.09 -3.51 8.65
C SER A 32 -4.64 -2.10 8.37
N THR A 33 -4.08 -1.36 7.43
CA THR A 33 -4.54 -0.01 7.11
C THR A 33 -5.53 -0.01 5.94
N GLY A 34 -6.28 1.08 5.84
CA GLY A 34 -7.26 1.24 4.78
C GLY A 34 -8.66 0.84 5.19
N TYR A 35 -9.60 0.98 4.27
CA TYR A 35 -11.01 0.62 4.46
C TYR A 35 -11.68 0.38 3.10
N ALA A 36 -12.95 -0.07 3.14
CA ALA A 36 -13.69 -0.44 1.93
C ALA A 36 -13.81 0.68 0.89
N GLY A 37 -13.81 1.95 1.32
CA GLY A 37 -13.86 3.10 0.41
C GLY A 37 -12.67 3.20 -0.53
N MET A 38 -11.58 2.48 -0.25
CA MET A 38 -10.41 2.43 -1.14
C MET A 38 -10.68 1.67 -2.44
N ALA A 39 -11.75 0.88 -2.51
CA ALA A 39 -12.12 0.17 -3.73
C ALA A 39 -12.75 1.15 -4.72
N THR A 40 -11.99 2.13 -5.15
CA THR A 40 -12.39 3.16 -6.11
C THR A 40 -11.49 3.10 -7.34
N ALA A 41 -12.02 3.57 -8.48
CA ALA A 41 -11.26 3.56 -9.73
C ALA A 41 -9.96 4.37 -9.57
N GLY A 42 -8.86 3.79 -10.01
CA GLY A 42 -7.54 4.43 -9.93
C GLY A 42 -6.77 4.22 -8.64
N SER A 43 -7.38 3.66 -7.59
CA SER A 43 -6.70 3.40 -6.32
C SER A 43 -5.51 2.44 -6.50
N GLY A 44 -5.66 1.42 -7.34
CA GLY A 44 -4.57 0.50 -7.66
C GLY A 44 -3.42 1.19 -8.38
N ASP A 45 -3.73 2.13 -9.25
CA ASP A 45 -2.71 2.92 -9.96
C ASP A 45 -1.93 3.80 -9.00
N VAL A 46 -2.61 4.38 -8.00
CA VAL A 46 -1.94 5.16 -6.95
C VAL A 46 -0.99 4.27 -6.17
N LEU A 47 -1.43 3.09 -5.76
CA LEU A 47 -0.57 2.13 -5.05
C LEU A 47 0.64 1.75 -5.88
N SER A 48 0.46 1.47 -7.17
CA SER A 48 1.56 1.15 -8.07
C SER A 48 2.57 2.28 -8.15
N GLY A 49 2.08 3.53 -8.21
CA GLY A 49 2.95 4.71 -8.21
C GLY A 49 3.74 4.87 -6.91
N VAL A 50 3.09 4.63 -5.77
CA VAL A 50 3.77 4.67 -4.46
C VAL A 50 4.86 3.60 -4.40
N ILE A 51 4.56 2.38 -4.82
CA ILE A 51 5.53 1.28 -4.85
C ILE A 51 6.71 1.64 -5.75
N ALA A 52 6.45 2.11 -6.97
CA ALA A 52 7.51 2.45 -7.92
C ALA A 52 8.42 3.57 -7.38
N SER A 53 7.83 4.60 -6.78
CA SER A 53 8.58 5.72 -6.22
C SER A 53 9.47 5.29 -5.06
N LEU A 54 8.94 4.51 -4.12
CA LEU A 54 9.70 4.04 -2.97
C LEU A 54 10.74 3.00 -3.40
N TRP A 55 10.38 2.10 -4.31
CA TRP A 55 11.29 1.08 -4.82
C TRP A 55 12.53 1.69 -5.47
N SER A 56 12.35 2.76 -6.25
CA SER A 56 13.47 3.43 -6.91
C SER A 56 14.48 4.01 -5.91
N GLN A 57 14.05 4.29 -4.68
CA GLN A 57 14.90 4.87 -3.64
C GLN A 57 15.49 3.81 -2.70
N TRP A 58 14.78 2.71 -2.47
CA TRP A 58 15.15 1.67 -1.50
C TRP A 58 14.89 0.26 -2.05
N MET A 59 15.24 0.02 -3.30
CA MET A 59 14.86 -1.18 -4.05
C MET A 59 15.38 -2.51 -3.48
N ASP A 60 16.43 -2.46 -2.67
CA ASP A 60 17.03 -3.68 -2.12
C ASP A 60 16.36 -4.15 -0.82
N ASP A 61 15.39 -3.39 -0.33
CA ASP A 61 14.73 -3.71 0.94
C ASP A 61 13.30 -4.17 0.68
N PRO A 62 12.99 -5.47 0.92
CA PRO A 62 11.63 -5.99 0.72
C PRO A 62 10.59 -5.31 1.64
N GLU A 63 11.00 -4.69 2.73
CA GLU A 63 10.10 -3.92 3.59
C GLU A 63 9.51 -2.70 2.89
N VAL A 64 10.08 -2.28 1.77
CA VAL A 64 9.51 -1.20 0.95
C VAL A 64 8.07 -1.53 0.52
N LEU A 65 7.80 -2.79 0.19
CA LEU A 65 6.45 -3.20 -0.22
C LEU A 65 5.46 -3.09 0.95
N ASN A 66 5.87 -3.53 2.14
CA ASN A 66 5.04 -3.39 3.34
C ASN A 66 4.78 -1.92 3.66
N PHE A 67 5.82 -1.10 3.57
CA PHE A 67 5.72 0.33 3.82
C PHE A 67 4.77 1.00 2.82
N ALA A 68 4.90 0.68 1.54
CA ALA A 68 4.05 1.24 0.49
C ALA A 68 2.57 0.91 0.73
N MET A 69 2.27 -0.35 1.07
CA MET A 69 0.91 -0.77 1.40
C MET A 69 0.35 -0.02 2.60
N TYR A 70 1.17 0.11 3.66
CA TYR A 70 0.76 0.81 4.87
C TYR A 70 0.45 2.27 4.58
N ILE A 71 1.35 2.97 3.88
CA ILE A 71 1.20 4.40 3.57
C ILE A 71 -0.03 4.64 2.69
N HIS A 72 -0.24 3.80 1.69
CA HIS A 72 -1.41 3.90 0.81
C HIS A 72 -2.71 3.74 1.60
N GLY A 73 -2.79 2.72 2.44
CA GLY A 73 -3.96 2.49 3.28
C GLY A 73 -4.17 3.58 4.32
N ARG A 74 -3.08 4.06 4.94
CA ARG A 74 -3.15 5.13 5.93
C ARG A 74 -3.61 6.45 5.31
N ALA A 75 -3.15 6.76 4.09
CA ALA A 75 -3.60 7.95 3.37
C ALA A 75 -5.12 7.93 3.16
N ALA A 76 -5.67 6.79 2.81
CA ALA A 76 -7.12 6.64 2.69
C ALA A 76 -7.83 6.87 4.03
N GLU A 77 -7.29 6.32 5.12
CA GLU A 77 -7.86 6.52 6.46
C GLU A 77 -7.84 7.99 6.88
N ILE A 78 -6.78 8.70 6.55
CA ILE A 78 -6.67 10.15 6.83
C ILE A 78 -7.75 10.93 6.09
N SER A 79 -8.06 10.55 4.85
CA SER A 79 -9.07 11.20 4.04
C SER A 79 -10.50 10.89 4.48
N ARG A 80 -10.70 9.78 5.20
CA ARG A 80 -12.02 9.28 5.56
C ARG A 80 -12.91 10.27 6.31
N PRO A 81 -12.42 11.04 7.29
CA PRO A 81 -13.27 12.00 8.02
C PRO A 81 -13.93 13.04 7.12
N GLN A 82 -13.28 13.42 6.02
CA GLN A 82 -13.80 14.41 5.08
C GLN A 82 -14.61 13.79 3.96
N LYS A 83 -14.22 12.61 3.48
CA LYS A 83 -14.76 11.98 2.27
C LYS A 83 -15.74 10.85 2.55
N GLY A 84 -15.67 10.25 3.74
CA GLY A 84 -16.51 9.11 4.09
C GLY A 84 -16.13 7.85 3.34
N VAL A 85 -16.95 6.81 3.50
CA VAL A 85 -16.69 5.51 2.88
C VAL A 85 -16.94 5.54 1.37
N LEU A 86 -17.99 6.23 0.94
CA LEU A 86 -18.39 6.26 -0.48
C LEU A 86 -17.86 7.46 -1.24
N GLY A 87 -17.36 8.48 -0.56
CA GLY A 87 -16.91 9.71 -1.19
C GLY A 87 -15.45 9.74 -1.60
N LEU A 88 -14.69 8.72 -1.21
CA LEU A 88 -13.26 8.67 -1.51
C LEU A 88 -13.01 8.41 -3.00
N ILE A 89 -12.13 9.22 -3.59
CA ILE A 89 -11.61 8.98 -4.94
C ILE A 89 -10.09 8.89 -4.89
N ALA A 90 -9.48 8.38 -5.97
CA ALA A 90 -8.04 8.10 -5.99
C ALA A 90 -7.18 9.34 -5.69
N SER A 91 -7.55 10.51 -6.18
CA SER A 91 -6.81 11.74 -5.91
C SER A 91 -6.82 12.14 -4.44
N ASP A 92 -7.84 11.75 -3.68
CA ASP A 92 -7.89 12.00 -2.24
C ASP A 92 -6.77 11.23 -1.52
N ILE A 93 -6.49 10.02 -1.98
CA ILE A 93 -5.39 9.21 -1.44
C ILE A 93 -4.06 9.92 -1.75
N VAL A 94 -3.88 10.39 -2.98
CA VAL A 94 -2.66 11.11 -3.38
C VAL A 94 -2.44 12.34 -2.50
N GLU A 95 -3.48 13.12 -2.27
CA GLU A 95 -3.38 14.33 -1.47
C GLU A 95 -3.01 14.06 -0.01
N ALA A 96 -3.40 12.91 0.52
CA ALA A 96 -3.14 12.53 1.91
C ALA A 96 -1.78 11.83 2.11
N LEU A 97 -1.09 11.44 1.03
CA LEU A 97 0.20 10.74 1.13
C LEU A 97 1.24 11.51 1.96
N PRO A 98 1.43 12.83 1.76
CA PRO A 98 2.42 13.57 2.55
C PRO A 98 2.14 13.50 4.06
N GLU A 99 0.88 13.56 4.46
CA GLU A 99 0.52 13.48 5.88
C GLU A 99 0.77 12.07 6.44
N ALA A 100 0.44 11.04 5.67
CA ALA A 100 0.72 9.66 6.07
C ALA A 100 2.22 9.43 6.25
N LEU A 101 3.03 9.94 5.34
CA LEU A 101 4.49 9.86 5.42
C LEU A 101 5.02 10.63 6.64
N LYS A 102 4.45 11.80 6.90
CA LYS A 102 4.85 12.61 8.04
C LYS A 102 4.56 11.93 9.37
N GLU A 103 3.40 11.27 9.51
CA GLU A 103 3.05 10.50 10.70
C GLU A 103 4.08 9.42 11.00
N TYR A 104 4.56 8.78 9.95
CA TYR A 104 5.55 7.71 10.10
C TYR A 104 6.91 8.21 10.57
N GLY A 105 7.15 9.52 10.56
CA GLY A 105 8.41 10.12 10.99
C GLY A 105 9.44 10.26 9.87
N GLY A 106 9.01 10.07 8.64
CA GLY A 106 9.86 10.15 7.47
C GLY A 106 10.44 8.80 7.07
N LEU A 107 11.07 8.77 5.90
CA LEU A 107 11.65 7.56 5.34
C LEU A 107 13.05 7.33 5.90
N PRO A 108 13.48 6.07 6.02
CA PRO A 108 14.87 5.75 6.37
C PRO A 108 15.79 6.34 5.29
N THR A 109 16.81 7.05 5.72
CA THR A 109 17.79 7.63 4.81
C THR A 109 19.05 6.79 4.74
#